data_5dad43e3e178f2ba1f76c5ff882f459f
#
_entry.id   5dad43e3e178f2ba1f76c5ff882f459f
#
_cell.length_a   1.000
_cell.length_b   1.000
_cell.length_c   1.000
_cell.angle_alpha   90.00
_cell.angle_beta   90.00
_cell.angle_gamma   90.00
#
_symmetry.space_group_name_H-M   'P 1'
#
loop_
_entity.id
_entity.type
_entity.pdbx_description
1 polymer ?
#
loop_
_entity_poly.entity_id
_entity_poly.type
_entity_poly.pdbx_seq_one_letter_code
_entity_poly.pdbx_strand_id
1 'polypeptide(L)'
;MEELMEALRNYGSFTILGDIIKQGYAKREKGTERAKTIPIMLESGLIEEVEPTEEMMKYISFSDEQHKQDYINVMYFLNITDKGRLVFELLKLWREEQKEGIKQAEQARFDEQRRIALSLLNTIGIDIDDITENKD
;
A
#
# COMPACT_ATOMS: atom_id res chain seq x y z
N MET A 1 -8.94 16.31 -9.55
CA MET A 1 -9.00 15.94 -8.12
C MET A 1 -9.48 14.51 -7.89
N GLU A 2 -10.56 14.08 -8.56
CA GLU A 2 -11.05 12.69 -8.45
C GLU A 2 -10.06 11.67 -8.99
N GLU A 3 -9.43 11.94 -10.12
CA GLU A 3 -8.40 11.06 -10.69
C GLU A 3 -7.22 10.88 -9.75
N LEU A 4 -6.79 11.96 -9.12
CA LEU A 4 -5.71 11.92 -8.14
C LEU A 4 -6.11 11.09 -6.90
N MET A 5 -7.32 11.30 -6.38
CA MET A 5 -7.81 10.55 -5.23
C MET A 5 -7.93 9.06 -5.52
N GLU A 6 -8.40 8.71 -6.72
CA GLU A 6 -8.47 7.32 -7.16
C GLU A 6 -7.08 6.70 -7.27
N ALA A 7 -6.13 7.42 -7.89
CA ALA A 7 -4.74 6.98 -8.00
C ALA A 7 -4.11 6.76 -6.62
N LEU A 8 -4.35 7.67 -5.68
CA LEU A 8 -3.79 7.59 -4.32
C LEU A 8 -4.37 6.43 -3.51
N ARG A 9 -5.59 6.01 -3.81
CA ARG A 9 -6.20 4.83 -3.18
C ARG A 9 -5.65 3.53 -3.74
N ASN A 10 -5.01 3.59 -4.91
CA ASN A 10 -4.41 2.42 -5.55
C ASN A 10 -3.19 1.96 -4.75
N TYR A 11 -3.14 0.67 -4.45
CA TYR A 11 -2.02 0.08 -3.74
C TYR A 11 -0.69 0.31 -4.46
N GLY A 12 -0.70 0.28 -5.81
CA GLY A 12 0.49 0.53 -6.62
C GLY A 12 1.10 1.91 -6.39
N SER A 13 0.27 2.95 -6.24
CA SER A 13 0.73 4.32 -5.97
C SER A 13 1.42 4.42 -4.61
N PHE A 14 0.83 3.83 -3.59
CA PHE A 14 1.41 3.78 -2.24
C PHE A 14 2.75 3.03 -2.26
N THR A 15 2.83 1.93 -2.99
CA THR A 15 4.05 1.13 -3.13
C THR A 15 5.15 1.93 -3.81
N ILE A 16 4.84 2.67 -4.87
CA ILE A 16 5.82 3.52 -5.58
C ILE A 16 6.40 4.56 -4.62
N LEU A 17 5.56 5.28 -3.89
CA LEU A 17 6.02 6.29 -2.94
C LEU A 17 6.89 5.67 -1.84
N GLY A 18 6.47 4.54 -1.30
CA GLY A 18 7.22 3.81 -0.29
C GLY A 18 8.57 3.31 -0.78
N ASP A 19 8.64 2.80 -2.01
CA ASP A 19 9.88 2.32 -2.62
C ASP A 19 10.88 3.47 -2.79
N ILE A 20 10.41 4.64 -3.26
CA ILE A 20 11.29 5.80 -3.42
C ILE A 20 11.85 6.24 -2.06
N ILE A 21 11.01 6.28 -1.03
CA ILE A 21 11.44 6.68 0.32
C ILE A 21 12.48 5.69 0.86
N LYS A 22 12.26 4.40 0.65
CA LYS A 22 13.14 3.34 1.16
C LYS A 22 14.48 3.27 0.41
N GLN A 23 14.45 3.36 -0.92
CA GLN A 23 15.63 3.18 -1.78
C GLN A 23 16.26 4.48 -2.28
N GLY A 24 15.52 5.58 -2.23
CA GLY A 24 15.92 6.86 -2.79
C GLY A 24 15.48 7.06 -4.23
N TYR A 25 14.90 6.05 -4.87
CA TYR A 25 14.37 6.11 -6.24
C TYR A 25 13.42 4.95 -6.49
N ALA A 26 12.66 5.02 -7.58
CA ALA A 26 11.91 3.88 -8.11
C ALA A 26 12.09 3.81 -9.62
N LYS A 27 12.02 2.58 -10.15
CA LYS A 27 12.01 2.32 -11.59
C LYS A 27 10.75 1.55 -11.93
N ARG A 28 10.05 1.96 -12.97
CA ARG A 28 8.85 1.25 -13.46
C ARG A 28 8.85 1.25 -14.98
N GLU A 29 8.45 0.14 -15.56
CA GLU A 29 8.33 0.01 -17.02
C GLU A 29 7.07 0.73 -17.50
N LYS A 30 7.24 1.59 -18.53
CA LYS A 30 6.13 2.33 -19.15
C LYS A 30 5.14 1.36 -19.80
N GLY A 31 3.87 1.69 -19.74
CA GLY A 31 2.82 0.90 -20.36
C GLY A 31 2.36 -0.34 -19.59
N THR A 32 2.92 -0.58 -18.42
CA THR A 32 2.47 -1.69 -17.57
C THR A 32 1.34 -1.25 -16.66
N GLU A 33 0.59 -2.22 -16.14
CA GLU A 33 -0.48 -1.98 -15.18
C GLU A 33 0.05 -1.32 -13.89
N ARG A 34 1.25 -1.71 -13.48
CA ARG A 34 1.90 -1.14 -12.28
C ARG A 34 2.29 0.32 -12.45
N ALA A 35 2.41 0.79 -13.68
CA ALA A 35 2.82 2.15 -14.00
C ALA A 35 1.67 3.07 -14.40
N LYS A 36 0.43 2.59 -14.42
CA LYS A 36 -0.71 3.35 -14.95
C LYS A 36 -1.03 4.63 -14.18
N THR A 37 -0.69 4.70 -12.91
CA THR A 37 -0.94 5.86 -12.05
C THR A 37 0.20 6.87 -12.07
N ILE A 38 1.35 6.51 -12.65
CA ILE A 38 2.55 7.37 -12.67
C ILE A 38 2.29 8.72 -13.35
N PRO A 39 1.66 8.79 -14.55
CA PRO A 39 1.40 10.08 -15.17
C PRO A 39 0.57 11.03 -14.29
N ILE A 40 -0.41 10.51 -13.57
CA ILE A 40 -1.25 11.30 -12.66
C ILE A 40 -0.41 11.82 -11.50
N MET A 41 0.47 11.00 -10.95
CA MET A 41 1.33 11.37 -9.83
C MET A 41 2.39 12.40 -10.25
N LEU A 42 2.91 12.30 -11.47
CA LEU A 42 3.84 13.28 -12.05
C LEU A 42 3.15 14.64 -12.24
N GLU A 43 1.97 14.63 -12.84
CA GLU A 43 1.19 15.85 -13.08
C GLU A 43 0.81 16.54 -11.77
N SER A 44 0.51 15.75 -10.74
CA SER A 44 0.12 16.25 -9.42
C SER A 44 1.30 16.70 -8.56
N GLY A 45 2.54 16.51 -9.03
CA GLY A 45 3.74 16.95 -8.32
C GLY A 45 4.13 16.09 -7.13
N LEU A 46 3.67 14.84 -7.06
CA LEU A 46 4.02 13.92 -5.96
C LEU A 46 5.37 13.24 -6.20
N ILE A 47 5.68 12.99 -7.44
CA ILE A 47 6.94 12.39 -7.88
C ILE A 47 7.48 13.20 -9.04
N GLU A 48 8.75 13.02 -9.33
CA GLU A 48 9.41 13.66 -10.46
C GLU A 48 10.20 12.63 -11.25
N GLU A 49 10.24 12.82 -12.57
CA GLU A 49 11.04 11.99 -13.45
C GLU A 49 12.47 12.55 -13.44
N VAL A 50 13.46 11.67 -13.25
CA VAL A 50 14.87 12.06 -13.13
C VAL A 50 15.70 11.30 -14.14
N GLU A 51 16.90 11.82 -14.44
CA GLU A 51 17.87 11.11 -15.25
C GLU A 51 18.36 9.85 -14.53
N PRO A 52 18.55 8.72 -15.24
CA PRO A 52 19.04 7.50 -14.59
C PRO A 52 20.47 7.70 -14.06
N THR A 53 20.67 7.29 -12.82
CA THR A 53 21.97 7.33 -12.16
C THR A 53 22.70 5.99 -12.30
N GLU A 54 23.99 5.98 -12.00
CA GLU A 54 24.78 4.76 -11.97
C GLU A 54 24.19 3.74 -10.99
N GLU A 55 23.69 4.22 -9.84
CA GLU A 55 23.04 3.37 -8.83
C GLU A 55 21.81 2.66 -9.40
N MET A 56 20.99 3.35 -10.18
CA MET A 56 19.79 2.79 -10.81
C MET A 56 20.11 1.74 -11.86
N MET A 57 21.31 1.81 -12.47
CA MET A 57 21.75 0.94 -13.56
C MET A 57 22.75 -0.13 -13.11
N LYS A 58 23.11 -0.16 -11.86
CA LYS A 58 24.23 -0.91 -11.27
C LYS A 58 24.25 -2.41 -11.57
N TYR A 59 23.08 -3.05 -11.57
CA TYR A 59 22.97 -4.51 -11.73
C TYR A 59 22.55 -4.93 -13.13
N ILE A 60 22.56 -4.00 -14.09
CA ILE A 60 22.08 -4.25 -15.44
C ILE A 60 23.27 -4.18 -16.40
N SER A 61 23.41 -5.24 -17.22
CA SER A 61 24.42 -5.30 -18.27
C SER A 61 23.75 -5.16 -19.63
N PHE A 62 24.34 -4.34 -20.50
CA PHE A 62 23.84 -4.12 -21.85
C PHE A 62 24.86 -4.62 -22.86
N SER A 63 24.40 -5.21 -23.96
CA SER A 63 25.27 -5.70 -25.02
C SER A 63 25.93 -4.56 -25.82
N ASP A 64 25.24 -3.42 -25.91
CA ASP A 64 25.74 -2.23 -26.59
C ASP A 64 25.01 -0.98 -26.09
N GLU A 65 25.41 0.20 -26.59
CA GLU A 65 24.81 1.48 -26.21
C GLU A 65 23.36 1.61 -26.67
N GLN A 66 23.01 1.01 -27.82
CA GLN A 66 21.65 1.05 -28.33
C GLN A 66 20.69 0.31 -27.39
N HIS A 67 21.04 -0.87 -26.88
CA HIS A 67 20.24 -1.62 -25.93
C HIS A 67 20.05 -0.84 -24.62
N LYS A 68 21.11 -0.16 -24.16
CA LYS A 68 21.06 0.69 -22.99
C LYS A 68 20.06 1.85 -23.19
N GLN A 69 20.14 2.51 -24.34
CA GLN A 69 19.24 3.63 -24.67
C GLN A 69 17.78 3.15 -24.77
N ASP A 70 17.55 2.01 -25.39
CA ASP A 70 16.24 1.41 -25.52
C ASP A 70 15.64 1.12 -24.12
N TYR A 71 16.44 0.60 -23.21
CA TYR A 71 16.03 0.36 -21.82
C TYR A 71 15.64 1.68 -21.13
N ILE A 72 16.45 2.71 -21.25
CA ILE A 72 16.19 4.03 -20.65
C ILE A 72 14.87 4.59 -21.18
N ASN A 73 14.61 4.44 -22.49
CA ASN A 73 13.42 4.99 -23.14
C ASN A 73 12.12 4.32 -22.69
N VAL A 74 12.15 3.04 -22.29
CA VAL A 74 10.95 2.30 -21.86
C VAL A 74 10.71 2.32 -20.36
N MET A 75 11.57 2.98 -19.60
CA MET A 75 11.49 3.01 -18.13
C MET A 75 11.20 4.41 -17.60
N TYR A 76 10.43 4.46 -16.52
CA TYR A 76 10.38 5.63 -15.66
C TYR A 76 11.46 5.52 -14.60
N PHE A 77 12.25 6.59 -14.44
CA PHE A 77 13.20 6.76 -13.33
C PHE A 77 12.64 7.88 -12.45
N LEU A 78 12.27 7.55 -11.23
CA LEU A 78 11.43 8.41 -10.41
C LEU A 78 12.08 8.75 -9.09
N ASN A 79 11.87 10.00 -8.65
CA ASN A 79 12.18 10.41 -7.29
C ASN A 79 10.93 11.05 -6.66
N ILE A 80 10.94 11.20 -5.35
CA ILE A 80 9.80 11.76 -4.62
C ILE A 80 10.04 13.24 -4.35
N THR A 81 8.96 14.03 -4.43
CA THR A 81 8.98 15.45 -4.07
C THR A 81 8.64 15.61 -2.57
N ASP A 82 8.84 16.81 -2.03
CA ASP A 82 8.42 17.11 -0.65
C ASP A 82 6.93 16.93 -0.48
N LYS A 83 6.15 17.33 -1.48
CA LYS A 83 4.70 17.11 -1.52
C LYS A 83 4.36 15.63 -1.48
N GLY A 84 5.10 14.81 -2.25
CA GLY A 84 4.92 13.36 -2.27
C GLY A 84 5.21 12.71 -0.93
N ARG A 85 6.23 13.16 -0.22
CA ARG A 85 6.56 12.67 1.13
C ARG A 85 5.43 12.97 2.11
N LEU A 86 4.89 14.17 2.07
CA LEU A 86 3.77 14.56 2.93
C LEU A 86 2.53 13.73 2.63
N VAL A 87 2.20 13.54 1.36
CA VAL A 87 1.07 12.72 0.94
C VAL A 87 1.25 11.27 1.37
N PHE A 88 2.48 10.73 1.25
CA PHE A 88 2.76 9.36 1.71
C PHE A 88 2.47 9.18 3.20
N GLU A 89 2.90 10.13 4.04
CA GLU A 89 2.63 10.06 5.48
C GLU A 89 1.13 10.13 5.78
N LEU A 90 0.38 10.97 5.07
CA LEU A 90 -1.07 11.06 5.22
C LEU A 90 -1.76 9.76 4.80
N LEU A 91 -1.33 9.15 3.69
CA LEU A 91 -1.87 7.87 3.23
C LEU A 91 -1.58 6.74 4.21
N LYS A 92 -0.39 6.75 4.79
CA LYS A 92 0.02 5.76 5.79
C LYS A 92 -0.88 5.83 7.02
N LEU A 93 -1.12 7.04 7.53
CA LEU A 93 -2.03 7.27 8.66
C LEU A 93 -3.45 6.82 8.33
N TRP A 94 -3.95 7.18 7.14
CA TRP A 94 -5.28 6.78 6.68
C TRP A 94 -5.43 5.25 6.63
N ARG A 95 -4.42 4.55 6.11
CA ARG A 95 -4.42 3.08 6.03
C ARG A 95 -4.41 2.44 7.42
N GLU A 96 -3.67 3.00 8.37
CA GLU A 96 -3.66 2.54 9.75
C GLU A 96 -5.02 2.72 10.41
N GLU A 97 -5.69 3.85 10.18
CA GLU A 97 -7.06 4.10 10.67
C GLU A 97 -8.06 3.10 10.08
N GLN A 98 -7.93 2.77 8.79
CA GLN A 98 -8.80 1.78 8.16
C GLN A 98 -8.62 0.38 8.77
N LYS A 99 -7.40 -0.02 9.02
CA LYS A 99 -7.09 -1.29 9.67
C LYS A 99 -7.67 -1.35 11.09
N GLU A 100 -7.53 -0.27 11.85
CA GLU A 100 -8.08 -0.20 13.20
C GLU A 100 -9.61 -0.26 13.19
N GLY A 101 -10.24 0.45 12.28
CA GLY A 101 -11.70 0.40 12.10
C GLY A 101 -12.20 -1.01 11.78
N ILE A 102 -11.49 -1.75 10.93
CA ILE A 102 -11.82 -3.14 10.59
C ILE A 102 -11.69 -4.03 11.83
N LYS A 103 -10.60 -3.88 12.60
CA LYS A 103 -10.40 -4.65 13.84
C LYS A 103 -11.50 -4.39 14.85
N GLN A 104 -11.90 -3.13 15.04
CA GLN A 104 -12.98 -2.78 15.95
C GLN A 104 -14.32 -3.37 15.51
N ALA A 105 -14.61 -3.34 14.21
CA ALA A 105 -15.83 -3.93 13.66
C ALA A 105 -15.86 -5.45 13.82
N GLU A 106 -14.72 -6.12 13.61
CA GLU A 106 -14.60 -7.57 13.81
C GLU A 106 -14.76 -7.95 15.27
N GLN A 107 -14.17 -7.18 16.19
CA GLN A 107 -14.30 -7.40 17.62
C GLN A 107 -15.75 -7.24 18.09
N ALA A 108 -16.43 -6.20 17.63
CA ALA A 108 -17.83 -5.95 17.96
C ALA A 108 -18.72 -7.10 17.48
N ARG A 109 -18.46 -7.63 16.28
CA ARG A 109 -19.20 -8.77 15.74
C ARG A 109 -18.97 -10.04 16.56
N PHE A 110 -17.72 -10.29 16.95
CA PHE A 110 -17.36 -11.42 17.79
C PHE A 110 -18.06 -11.34 19.15
N ASP A 111 -18.05 -10.17 19.79
CA ASP A 111 -18.70 -9.94 21.08
C ASP A 111 -20.21 -10.18 21.01
N GLU A 112 -20.86 -9.74 19.94
CA GLU A 112 -22.27 -9.97 19.70
C GLU A 112 -22.60 -11.45 19.53
N GLN A 113 -21.81 -12.19 18.76
CA GLN A 113 -21.98 -13.63 18.58
C GLN A 113 -21.79 -14.38 19.90
N ARG A 114 -20.81 -13.97 20.69
CA ARG A 114 -20.57 -14.54 22.01
C ARG A 114 -21.79 -14.31 22.92
N ARG A 115 -22.30 -13.10 22.97
CA ARG A 115 -23.49 -12.76 23.78
C ARG A 115 -24.67 -13.63 23.42
N ILE A 116 -24.95 -13.84 22.13
CA ILE A 116 -26.01 -14.67 21.63
C ILE A 116 -25.82 -16.13 22.08
N ALA A 117 -24.64 -16.67 21.94
CA ALA A 117 -24.29 -18.03 22.34
C ALA A 117 -24.48 -18.23 23.85
N LEU A 118 -24.06 -17.28 24.67
CA LEU A 118 -24.26 -17.35 26.12
C LEU A 118 -25.72 -17.33 26.52
N SER A 119 -26.52 -16.50 25.84
CA SER A 119 -27.96 -16.44 26.07
C SER A 119 -28.65 -17.77 25.72
N LEU A 120 -28.26 -18.41 24.63
CA LEU A 120 -28.81 -19.72 24.21
C LEU A 120 -28.45 -20.83 25.23
N LEU A 121 -27.23 -20.84 25.71
CA LEU A 121 -26.77 -21.80 26.71
C LEU A 121 -27.53 -21.67 28.00
N ASN A 122 -27.79 -20.47 28.48
CA ASN A 122 -28.65 -20.24 29.67
C ASN A 122 -30.07 -20.73 29.45
N THR A 123 -30.66 -20.57 28.26
CA THR A 123 -31.99 -21.01 27.93
C THR A 123 -32.16 -22.53 28.02
N ILE A 124 -31.11 -23.29 27.63
CA ILE A 124 -31.13 -24.76 27.71
C ILE A 124 -30.60 -25.30 29.03
N GLY A 125 -30.30 -24.45 30.01
CA GLY A 125 -29.92 -24.85 31.37
C GLY A 125 -28.46 -25.24 31.57
N ILE A 126 -27.60 -24.91 30.61
CA ILE A 126 -26.16 -25.14 30.74
C ILE A 126 -25.51 -23.92 31.40
N ASP A 127 -24.81 -24.14 32.51
CA ASP A 127 -24.09 -23.10 33.20
C ASP A 127 -22.73 -22.86 32.49
N ILE A 128 -22.49 -21.61 32.16
CA ILE A 128 -21.26 -21.19 31.46
C ILE A 128 -20.04 -21.37 32.32
N ASP A 129 -20.16 -21.24 33.63
CA ASP A 129 -19.05 -21.45 34.56
C ASP A 129 -18.54 -22.89 34.50
N ASP A 130 -19.43 -23.87 34.25
CA ASP A 130 -19.05 -25.26 34.04
C ASP A 130 -18.25 -25.48 32.78
N ILE A 131 -18.46 -24.67 31.73
CA ILE A 131 -17.75 -24.73 30.46
C ILE A 131 -16.38 -24.06 30.60
N THR A 132 -16.29 -22.93 31.31
CA THR A 132 -15.05 -22.16 31.50
C THR A 132 -14.05 -22.88 32.42
N GLU A 133 -14.50 -23.60 33.41
CA GLU A 133 -13.66 -24.37 34.33
C GLU A 133 -12.91 -25.51 33.62
N ASN A 134 -13.43 -26.00 32.50
CA ASN A 134 -12.82 -27.10 31.73
C ASN A 134 -11.80 -26.65 30.69
N LYS A 135 -11.46 -25.37 30.64
CA LYS A 135 -10.49 -24.81 29.67
C LYS A 135 -9.09 -24.65 30.20
N ASP A 136 -8.84 -24.92 31.42
CA ASP A 136 -7.48 -24.78 32.02
C ASP A 136 -6.63 -26.04 31.87
#